data_81dccb8bc137e2677e20754bbef6b7c0
#
_entry.id   81dccb8bc137e2677e20754bbef6b7c0
#
_cell.length_a   1.000
_cell.length_b   1.000
_cell.length_c   1.000
_cell.angle_alpha   90.00
_cell.angle_beta   90.00
_cell.angle_gamma   90.00
#
_symmetry.space_group_name_H-M   'P 1'
#
loop_
_entity.id
_entity.type
_entity.pdbx_description
1 polymer ?
#
loop_
_entity_poly.entity_id
_entity_poly.type
_entity_poly.pdbx_seq_one_letter_code
_entity_poly.pdbx_strand_id
1 'polypeptide(L)'
;MIILLINIMLFFSINQSSLETPQYKLVKKYKKFEIRDYEKMIVAYTNIKEEYRQSTYTGFRRIANYIFGGNNKNMEIAMTAPVLTKLPSKGNIDLHEVSFVMPRKFDLGSLPNPDLETVKISERQLGRVAVFTFGGWATENRTKYFVNRLIKSLKDEDIGTYGEIMVAQYNSPWVPPPFRKNEIIISIN
;
A
#
# COMPACT_ATOMS: atom_id res chain seq x y z
N MET A 1 -9.16 -42.34 2.74
CA MET A 1 -9.58 -41.07 2.12
C MET A 1 -9.35 -39.83 3.00
N ILE A 2 -9.50 -39.93 4.32
CA ILE A 2 -9.27 -38.81 5.26
C ILE A 2 -7.77 -38.42 5.41
N ILE A 3 -6.85 -39.37 5.38
CA ILE A 3 -5.41 -39.13 5.51
C ILE A 3 -4.81 -38.38 4.29
N LEU A 4 -5.39 -38.56 3.10
CA LEU A 4 -4.94 -37.91 1.89
C LEU A 4 -5.30 -36.40 1.88
N LEU A 5 -6.45 -36.04 2.48
CA LEU A 5 -6.89 -34.62 2.60
C LEU A 5 -6.06 -33.82 3.62
N ILE A 6 -5.60 -34.50 4.69
CA ILE A 6 -4.73 -33.86 5.71
C ILE A 6 -3.34 -33.53 5.12
N ASN A 7 -2.80 -34.41 4.26
CA ASN A 7 -1.52 -34.17 3.60
C ASN A 7 -1.59 -33.02 2.56
N ILE A 8 -2.73 -32.85 1.88
CA ILE A 8 -2.91 -31.74 0.94
C ILE A 8 -3.00 -30.39 1.70
N MET A 9 -3.63 -30.36 2.87
CA MET A 9 -3.67 -29.15 3.72
C MET A 9 -2.30 -28.77 4.30
N LEU A 10 -1.45 -29.74 4.61
CA LEU A 10 -0.08 -29.49 5.12
C LEU A 10 0.87 -28.98 4.04
N PHE A 11 0.68 -29.38 2.77
CA PHE A 11 1.52 -28.87 1.65
C PHE A 11 1.22 -27.42 1.25
N PHE A 12 0.04 -26.88 1.56
CA PHE A 12 -0.28 -25.47 1.31
C PHE A 12 0.24 -24.51 2.39
N SER A 13 0.83 -25.02 3.47
CA SER A 13 1.34 -24.21 4.59
C SER A 13 2.84 -23.85 4.46
N ILE A 14 3.54 -24.30 3.43
CA ILE A 14 4.98 -24.09 3.30
C ILE A 14 5.26 -23.32 2.03
N ASN A 15 5.16 -22.03 2.10
CA ASN A 15 5.89 -20.97 1.40
C ASN A 15 5.07 -19.69 1.24
N GLN A 16 4.52 -19.18 2.34
CA GLN A 16 4.21 -17.75 2.37
C GLN A 16 5.52 -17.04 2.72
N SER A 17 6.41 -16.90 1.73
CA SER A 17 7.47 -15.91 1.81
C SER A 17 6.78 -14.58 2.10
N SER A 18 7.05 -13.98 3.25
CA SER A 18 6.48 -12.68 3.58
C SER A 18 6.88 -11.71 2.46
N LEU A 19 5.87 -11.10 1.82
CA LEU A 19 6.12 -10.12 0.79
C LEU A 19 7.06 -9.03 1.33
N GLU A 20 8.00 -8.59 0.50
CA GLU A 20 8.88 -7.49 0.85
C GLU A 20 8.06 -6.24 1.19
N THR A 21 8.44 -5.53 2.25
CA THR A 21 7.77 -4.32 2.71
C THR A 21 8.75 -3.15 2.78
N PRO A 22 8.27 -1.90 2.63
CA PRO A 22 9.10 -0.71 2.80
C PRO A 22 9.76 -0.68 4.18
N GLN A 23 11.02 -0.27 4.22
CA GLN A 23 11.74 -0.11 5.48
C GLN A 23 11.38 1.21 6.13
N TYR A 24 11.29 1.20 7.43
CA TYR A 24 11.10 2.39 8.24
C TYR A 24 11.79 2.27 9.60
N LYS A 25 12.13 3.41 10.18
CA LYS A 25 12.55 3.52 11.58
C LYS A 25 11.33 3.90 12.42
N LEU A 26 11.04 3.10 13.46
CA LEU A 26 10.05 3.49 14.46
C LEU A 26 10.62 4.64 15.30
N VAL A 27 9.98 5.81 15.22
CA VAL A 27 10.38 7.01 15.96
C VAL A 27 9.72 7.03 17.34
N LYS A 28 8.41 6.82 17.37
CA LYS A 28 7.64 6.81 18.62
C LYS A 28 6.40 5.93 18.49
N LYS A 29 6.07 5.21 19.55
CA LYS A 29 4.86 4.40 19.64
C LYS A 29 3.90 5.02 20.66
N TYR A 30 2.70 5.32 20.18
CA TYR A 30 1.58 5.73 21.01
C TYR A 30 0.61 4.57 21.23
N LYS A 31 -0.35 4.70 22.11
CA LYS A 31 -1.35 3.65 22.38
C LYS A 31 -2.17 3.27 21.14
N LYS A 32 -2.42 4.21 20.24
CA LYS A 32 -3.32 4.03 19.08
C LYS A 32 -2.64 4.14 17.72
N PHE A 33 -1.46 4.72 17.64
CA PHE A 33 -0.74 4.95 16.40
C PHE A 33 0.78 4.95 16.63
N GLU A 34 1.53 4.93 15.55
CA GLU A 34 2.99 4.99 15.56
C GLU A 34 3.46 6.17 14.72
N ILE A 35 4.60 6.76 15.09
CA ILE A 35 5.36 7.68 14.24
C ILE A 35 6.52 6.89 13.64
N ARG A 36 6.62 6.94 12.32
CA ARG A 36 7.64 6.23 11.54
C ARG A 36 8.33 7.18 10.58
N ASP A 37 9.64 7.00 10.40
CA ASP A 37 10.41 7.61 9.32
C ASP A 37 10.67 6.53 8.27
N TYR A 38 10.07 6.68 7.08
CA TYR A 38 10.26 5.74 5.97
C TYR A 38 11.50 6.08 5.18
N GLU A 39 12.26 5.06 4.81
CA GLU A 39 13.35 5.19 3.87
C GLU A 39 12.81 5.57 2.47
N LYS A 40 13.68 6.13 1.64
CA LYS A 40 13.39 6.39 0.24
C LYS A 40 13.08 5.08 -0.48
N MET A 41 12.06 5.06 -1.30
CA MET A 41 11.61 3.89 -2.04
C MET A 41 11.32 4.24 -3.49
N ILE A 42 11.31 3.26 -4.37
CA ILE A 42 10.82 3.41 -5.74
C ILE A 42 9.41 2.87 -5.79
N VAL A 43 8.53 3.56 -6.48
CA VAL A 43 7.15 3.15 -6.69
C VAL A 43 6.79 3.13 -8.18
N ALA A 44 6.02 2.14 -8.59
CA ALA A 44 5.22 2.20 -9.79
C ALA A 44 3.83 2.70 -9.42
N TYR A 45 3.31 3.73 -10.08
CA TYR A 45 2.05 4.35 -9.73
C TYR A 45 1.21 4.72 -10.95
N THR A 46 -0.09 4.86 -10.72
CA THR A 46 -1.05 5.34 -11.73
C THR A 46 -2.09 6.23 -11.06
N ASN A 47 -2.48 7.29 -11.76
CA ASN A 47 -3.54 8.20 -11.33
C ASN A 47 -4.87 7.79 -11.96
N ILE A 48 -5.93 7.75 -11.18
CA ILE A 48 -7.26 7.30 -11.59
C ILE A 48 -8.30 8.28 -11.08
N LYS A 49 -9.19 8.71 -11.97
CA LYS A 49 -10.30 9.62 -11.64
C LYS A 49 -11.60 8.83 -11.63
N GLU A 50 -11.80 8.08 -10.57
CA GLU A 50 -12.97 7.23 -10.34
C GLU A 50 -13.25 7.20 -8.84
N GLU A 51 -14.40 6.63 -8.44
CA GLU A 51 -14.70 6.37 -7.02
C GLU A 51 -13.64 5.45 -6.37
N TYR A 52 -13.49 5.53 -5.06
CA TYR A 52 -12.44 4.86 -4.29
C TYR A 52 -12.28 3.38 -4.61
N ARG A 53 -13.39 2.62 -4.60
CA ARG A 53 -13.35 1.18 -4.86
C ARG A 53 -12.87 0.87 -6.28
N GLN A 54 -13.42 1.58 -7.25
CA GLN A 54 -13.08 1.38 -8.65
C GLN A 54 -11.64 1.83 -8.94
N SER A 55 -11.23 2.96 -8.37
CA SER A 55 -9.84 3.45 -8.47
C SER A 55 -8.82 2.43 -7.94
N THR A 56 -9.10 1.84 -6.77
CA THR A 56 -8.23 0.82 -6.19
C THR A 56 -8.12 -0.41 -7.11
N TYR A 57 -9.24 -0.88 -7.67
CA TYR A 57 -9.26 -2.03 -8.58
C TYR A 57 -8.57 -1.74 -9.91
N THR A 58 -8.90 -0.63 -10.55
CA THR A 58 -8.30 -0.21 -11.83
C THR A 58 -6.79 0.01 -11.66
N GLY A 59 -6.39 0.70 -10.60
CA GLY A 59 -4.97 0.97 -10.31
C GLY A 59 -4.17 -0.30 -10.05
N PHE A 60 -4.72 -1.19 -9.24
CA PHE A 60 -4.10 -2.50 -9.00
C PHE A 60 -3.86 -3.25 -10.32
N ARG A 61 -4.87 -3.35 -11.19
CA ARG A 61 -4.75 -4.07 -12.46
C ARG A 61 -3.68 -3.47 -13.39
N ARG A 62 -3.62 -2.14 -13.48
CA ARG A 62 -2.63 -1.46 -14.33
C ARG A 62 -1.20 -1.75 -13.87
N ILE A 63 -0.95 -1.66 -12.55
CA ILE A 63 0.40 -1.88 -12.02
C ILE A 63 0.73 -3.38 -11.96
N ALA A 64 -0.26 -4.25 -11.68
CA ALA A 64 -0.08 -5.69 -11.77
C ALA A 64 0.32 -6.14 -13.20
N ASN A 65 -0.31 -5.56 -14.25
CA ASN A 65 0.13 -5.80 -15.61
C ASN A 65 1.61 -5.45 -15.79
N TYR A 66 2.06 -4.29 -15.30
CA TYR A 66 3.46 -3.86 -15.37
C TYR A 66 4.41 -4.87 -14.73
N ILE A 67 4.12 -5.31 -13.49
CA ILE A 67 5.03 -6.22 -12.76
C ILE A 67 4.99 -7.66 -13.28
N PHE A 68 3.93 -8.06 -13.98
CA PHE A 68 3.80 -9.40 -14.57
C PHE A 68 4.17 -9.44 -16.06
N GLY A 69 5.08 -8.56 -16.51
CA GLY A 69 5.66 -8.58 -17.85
C GLY A 69 5.12 -7.54 -18.84
N GLY A 70 4.11 -6.72 -18.45
CA GLY A 70 3.62 -5.61 -19.27
C GLY A 70 4.59 -4.43 -19.29
N ASN A 71 5.83 -4.70 -19.74
CA ASN A 71 6.92 -3.74 -19.81
C ASN A 71 7.86 -4.09 -20.98
N ASN A 72 8.61 -3.11 -21.43
CA ASN A 72 9.46 -3.21 -22.64
C ASN A 72 10.56 -4.30 -22.60
N LYS A 73 10.74 -4.99 -21.46
CA LYS A 73 11.69 -6.11 -21.32
C LYS A 73 10.99 -7.45 -21.07
N ASN A 74 9.64 -7.49 -21.05
CA ASN A 74 8.84 -8.65 -20.62
C ASN A 74 9.33 -9.25 -19.29
N MET A 75 9.83 -8.38 -18.39
CA MET A 75 10.43 -8.78 -17.13
C MET A 75 9.35 -8.96 -16.07
N GLU A 76 9.40 -10.08 -15.34
CA GLU A 76 8.61 -10.26 -14.13
C GLU A 76 9.31 -9.60 -12.94
N ILE A 77 8.58 -8.74 -12.24
CA ILE A 77 9.01 -8.06 -11.02
C ILE A 77 8.25 -8.68 -9.86
N ALA A 78 8.95 -9.08 -8.80
CA ALA A 78 8.31 -9.67 -7.64
C ALA A 78 7.33 -8.69 -6.98
N MET A 79 6.16 -9.20 -6.58
CA MET A 79 5.19 -8.40 -5.84
C MET A 79 5.71 -8.09 -4.44
N THR A 80 5.38 -6.90 -3.96
CA THR A 80 5.66 -6.43 -2.60
C THR A 80 4.36 -6.07 -1.88
N ALA A 81 4.41 -5.75 -0.62
CA ALA A 81 3.32 -5.18 0.16
C ALA A 81 3.80 -3.94 0.92
N PRO A 82 2.93 -2.97 1.17
CA PRO A 82 1.52 -2.89 0.79
C PRO A 82 1.28 -2.32 -0.60
N VAL A 83 0.03 -2.45 -1.09
CA VAL A 83 -0.51 -1.55 -2.10
C VAL A 83 -0.90 -0.26 -1.42
N LEU A 84 -0.41 0.86 -1.91
CA LEU A 84 -0.69 2.20 -1.40
C LEU A 84 -1.76 2.87 -2.26
N THR A 85 -2.78 3.45 -1.63
CA THR A 85 -3.77 4.30 -2.29
C THR A 85 -3.72 5.67 -1.64
N LYS A 86 -3.25 6.68 -2.37
CA LYS A 86 -3.32 8.07 -1.95
C LYS A 86 -4.74 8.58 -2.16
N LEU A 87 -5.29 9.18 -1.12
CA LEU A 87 -6.63 9.74 -1.14
C LEU A 87 -6.62 11.12 -1.81
N PRO A 88 -7.75 11.52 -2.43
CA PRO A 88 -7.90 12.84 -3.03
C PRO A 88 -7.63 13.97 -2.04
N SER A 89 -6.98 15.03 -2.52
CA SER A 89 -6.80 16.27 -1.76
C SER A 89 -7.94 17.26 -2.02
N LYS A 90 -8.05 18.29 -1.16
CA LYS A 90 -9.01 19.40 -1.38
C LYS A 90 -8.82 20.01 -2.78
N GLY A 91 -9.89 20.06 -3.56
CA GLY A 91 -9.89 20.57 -4.94
C GLY A 91 -9.74 19.52 -6.04
N ASN A 92 -9.47 18.25 -5.72
CA ASN A 92 -9.35 17.16 -6.70
C ASN A 92 -10.03 15.90 -6.15
N ILE A 93 -11.35 16.00 -5.94
CA ILE A 93 -12.16 15.12 -5.09
C ILE A 93 -12.13 13.65 -5.53
N ASP A 94 -11.92 13.38 -6.84
CA ASP A 94 -11.99 12.04 -7.41
C ASP A 94 -10.63 11.49 -7.88
N LEU A 95 -9.54 12.23 -7.69
CA LEU A 95 -8.22 11.78 -8.15
C LEU A 95 -7.52 10.94 -7.08
N HIS A 96 -7.49 9.65 -7.30
CA HIS A 96 -6.72 8.69 -6.50
C HIS A 96 -5.41 8.35 -7.21
N GLU A 97 -4.37 8.13 -6.44
CA GLU A 97 -3.15 7.49 -6.93
C GLU A 97 -3.02 6.13 -6.28
N VAL A 98 -2.88 5.09 -7.10
CA VAL A 98 -2.54 3.74 -6.62
C VAL A 98 -1.08 3.48 -6.95
N SER A 99 -0.33 2.94 -5.99
CA SER A 99 1.09 2.65 -6.17
C SER A 99 1.51 1.34 -5.51
N PHE A 100 2.48 0.66 -6.14
CA PHE A 100 3.20 -0.48 -5.58
C PHE A 100 4.63 -0.06 -5.31
N VAL A 101 5.16 -0.45 -4.17
CA VAL A 101 6.58 -0.27 -3.89
C VAL A 101 7.36 -1.30 -4.70
N MET A 102 8.43 -0.89 -5.36
CA MET A 102 9.29 -1.80 -6.10
C MET A 102 10.26 -2.52 -5.15
N PRO A 103 10.63 -3.79 -5.44
CA PRO A 103 11.63 -4.50 -4.65
C PRO A 103 12.94 -3.71 -4.54
N ARG A 104 13.54 -3.68 -3.36
CA ARG A 104 14.75 -2.89 -3.07
C ARG A 104 15.98 -3.24 -3.91
N LYS A 105 15.99 -4.42 -4.53
CA LYS A 105 17.04 -4.82 -5.44
C LYS A 105 17.14 -4.00 -6.73
N PHE A 106 16.10 -3.20 -7.03
CA PHE A 106 16.06 -2.34 -8.21
C PHE A 106 16.38 -0.89 -7.86
N ASP A 107 17.09 -0.24 -8.77
CA ASP A 107 17.18 1.21 -8.90
C ASP A 107 16.32 1.70 -10.08
N LEU A 108 16.17 3.03 -10.24
CA LEU A 108 15.37 3.59 -11.34
C LEU A 108 15.89 3.19 -12.73
N GLY A 109 17.19 3.01 -12.89
CA GLY A 109 17.81 2.69 -14.17
C GLY A 109 17.66 1.22 -14.56
N SER A 110 17.51 0.32 -13.59
CA SER A 110 17.37 -1.12 -13.81
C SER A 110 15.96 -1.58 -14.08
N LEU A 111 14.95 -0.82 -13.63
CA LEU A 111 13.54 -1.11 -13.88
C LEU A 111 13.20 -0.95 -15.38
N PRO A 112 12.39 -1.86 -15.95
CA PRO A 112 11.91 -1.71 -17.31
C PRO A 112 10.87 -0.60 -17.42
N ASN A 113 10.70 -0.01 -18.62
CA ASN A 113 9.66 0.96 -18.87
C ASN A 113 8.29 0.27 -18.98
N PRO A 114 7.23 0.77 -18.30
CA PRO A 114 5.88 0.25 -18.47
C PRO A 114 5.39 0.38 -19.91
N ASP A 115 4.66 -0.63 -20.42
CA ASP A 115 4.00 -0.55 -21.73
C ASP A 115 2.78 0.37 -21.68
N LEU A 116 2.13 0.46 -20.53
CA LEU A 116 0.99 1.38 -20.33
C LEU A 116 1.52 2.77 -19.94
N GLU A 117 1.30 3.77 -20.78
CA GLU A 117 1.67 5.17 -20.54
C GLU A 117 1.07 5.76 -19.25
N THR A 118 -0.04 5.17 -18.77
CA THR A 118 -0.70 5.56 -17.51
C THR A 118 0.02 5.07 -16.27
N VAL A 119 0.97 4.13 -16.39
CA VAL A 119 1.81 3.66 -15.30
C VAL A 119 3.14 4.41 -15.36
N LYS A 120 3.55 4.97 -14.24
CA LYS A 120 4.81 5.73 -14.11
C LYS A 120 5.64 5.17 -12.97
N ILE A 121 6.95 5.38 -13.03
CA ILE A 121 7.90 4.97 -12.00
C ILE A 121 8.57 6.23 -11.46
N SER A 122 8.68 6.32 -10.14
CA SER A 122 9.42 7.42 -9.49
C SER A 122 9.99 7.01 -8.15
N GLU A 123 10.98 7.74 -7.71
CA GLU A 123 11.39 7.72 -6.31
C GLU A 123 10.33 8.43 -5.44
N ARG A 124 10.12 7.90 -4.25
CA ARG A 124 9.22 8.48 -3.26
C ARG A 124 9.86 8.50 -1.89
N GLN A 125 9.74 9.63 -1.22
CA GLN A 125 10.13 9.78 0.17
C GLN A 125 8.90 10.22 0.96
N LEU A 126 8.39 9.32 1.81
CA LEU A 126 7.26 9.64 2.69
C LEU A 126 7.70 10.54 3.86
N GLY A 127 8.97 10.44 4.24
CA GLY A 127 9.50 11.15 5.40
C GLY A 127 8.85 10.68 6.71
N ARG A 128 8.60 11.64 7.61
CA ARG A 128 7.95 11.37 8.90
C ARG A 128 6.46 11.29 8.75
N VAL A 129 5.89 10.18 9.20
CA VAL A 129 4.46 9.91 9.10
C VAL A 129 3.89 9.34 10.38
N ALA A 130 2.61 9.59 10.61
CA ALA A 130 1.80 8.89 11.60
C ALA A 130 1.07 7.73 10.94
N VAL A 131 1.05 6.57 11.61
CA VAL A 131 0.49 5.33 11.08
C VAL A 131 -0.51 4.73 12.06
N PHE A 132 -1.74 4.51 11.60
CA PHE A 132 -2.80 3.83 12.35
C PHE A 132 -3.14 2.51 11.68
N THR A 133 -2.97 1.40 12.40
CA THR A 133 -3.28 0.05 11.90
C THR A 133 -4.72 -0.35 12.20
N PHE A 134 -5.40 -0.96 11.23
CA PHE A 134 -6.75 -1.51 11.40
C PHE A 134 -6.98 -2.78 10.59
N GLY A 135 -7.88 -3.63 11.08
CA GLY A 135 -8.27 -4.88 10.44
C GLY A 135 -9.49 -4.74 9.53
N GLY A 136 -9.85 -5.83 8.84
CA GLY A 136 -11.04 -5.92 7.99
C GLY A 136 -10.88 -5.31 6.60
N TRP A 137 -12.00 -5.05 5.92
CA TRP A 137 -11.98 -4.43 4.59
C TRP A 137 -11.70 -2.94 4.68
N ALA A 138 -10.79 -2.43 3.85
CA ALA A 138 -10.54 -0.99 3.69
C ALA A 138 -11.58 -0.38 2.72
N THR A 139 -12.86 -0.41 3.09
CA THR A 139 -13.92 0.28 2.35
C THR A 139 -13.78 1.79 2.52
N GLU A 140 -14.35 2.58 1.62
CA GLU A 140 -14.30 4.03 1.67
C GLU A 140 -14.77 4.60 3.02
N ASN A 141 -15.92 4.14 3.52
CA ASN A 141 -16.47 4.59 4.80
C ASN A 141 -15.56 4.23 5.98
N ARG A 142 -15.01 3.01 5.99
CA ARG A 142 -14.07 2.59 7.04
C ARG A 142 -12.76 3.36 6.96
N THR A 143 -12.26 3.60 5.76
CA THR A 143 -11.08 4.43 5.52
C THR A 143 -11.29 5.84 6.06
N LYS A 144 -12.37 6.51 5.69
CA LYS A 144 -12.73 7.84 6.22
C LYS A 144 -12.85 7.83 7.74
N TYR A 145 -13.46 6.81 8.32
CA TYR A 145 -13.58 6.66 9.78
C TYR A 145 -12.19 6.60 10.46
N PHE A 146 -11.27 5.76 9.96
CA PHE A 146 -9.94 5.61 10.56
C PHE A 146 -9.02 6.80 10.30
N VAL A 147 -9.15 7.49 9.16
CA VAL A 147 -8.49 8.78 8.89
C VAL A 147 -8.89 9.79 9.97
N ASN A 148 -10.20 9.97 10.21
CA ASN A 148 -10.70 10.91 11.21
C ASN A 148 -10.23 10.53 12.63
N ARG A 149 -10.17 9.22 12.94
CA ARG A 149 -9.63 8.76 14.23
C ARG A 149 -8.15 9.09 14.41
N LEU A 150 -7.34 8.89 13.36
CA LEU A 150 -5.92 9.23 13.42
C LEU A 150 -5.73 10.74 13.56
N ILE A 151 -6.43 11.54 12.74
CA ILE A 151 -6.36 13.02 12.82
C ILE A 151 -6.74 13.51 14.23
N LYS A 152 -7.82 12.95 14.82
CA LYS A 152 -8.20 13.29 16.20
C LYS A 152 -7.09 12.92 17.18
N SER A 153 -6.52 11.71 17.08
CA SER A 153 -5.44 11.28 17.97
C SER A 153 -4.18 12.13 17.84
N LEU A 154 -3.86 12.60 16.64
CA LEU A 154 -2.73 13.52 16.41
C LEU A 154 -2.99 14.88 17.04
N LYS A 155 -4.22 15.40 16.91
CA LYS A 155 -4.63 16.65 17.55
C LYS A 155 -4.57 16.56 19.09
N ASP A 156 -5.00 15.43 19.67
CA ASP A 156 -4.95 15.18 21.12
C ASP A 156 -3.49 15.17 21.65
N GLU A 157 -2.50 14.90 20.79
CA GLU A 157 -1.06 14.90 21.09
C GLU A 157 -0.32 16.15 20.57
N ASP A 158 -1.04 17.17 20.11
CA ASP A 158 -0.52 18.42 19.53
C ASP A 158 0.45 18.20 18.34
N ILE A 159 0.16 17.19 17.52
CA ILE A 159 0.94 16.87 16.32
C ILE A 159 0.25 17.43 15.09
N GLY A 160 0.93 18.33 14.38
CA GLY A 160 0.47 18.91 13.11
C GLY A 160 0.53 17.90 11.97
N THR A 161 -0.43 18.00 11.04
CA THR A 161 -0.47 17.19 9.83
C THR A 161 -0.33 18.06 8.59
N TYR A 162 0.38 17.56 7.59
CA TYR A 162 0.48 18.22 6.28
C TYR A 162 0.44 17.18 5.15
N GLY A 163 0.12 17.64 3.93
CA GLY A 163 0.28 16.84 2.71
C GLY A 163 -0.68 15.67 2.59
N GLU A 164 -0.14 14.50 2.35
CA GLU A 164 -0.87 13.37 1.78
C GLU A 164 -1.43 12.43 2.84
N ILE A 165 -2.61 11.87 2.53
CA ILE A 165 -3.21 10.77 3.30
C ILE A 165 -3.23 9.54 2.40
N MET A 166 -2.69 8.43 2.90
CA MET A 166 -2.64 7.16 2.16
C MET A 166 -3.27 6.03 2.96
N VAL A 167 -3.82 5.07 2.22
CA VAL A 167 -4.27 3.78 2.72
C VAL A 167 -3.30 2.72 2.23
N ALA A 168 -2.71 1.95 3.15
CA ALA A 168 -1.82 0.85 2.86
C ALA A 168 -2.56 -0.48 3.09
N GLN A 169 -2.68 -1.32 2.05
CA GLN A 169 -3.36 -2.61 2.10
C GLN A 169 -2.34 -3.74 1.90
N TYR A 170 -2.16 -4.58 2.94
CA TYR A 170 -1.08 -5.58 2.99
C TYR A 170 -1.47 -6.95 2.46
N ASN A 171 -2.76 -7.24 2.36
CA ASN A 171 -3.23 -8.59 2.11
C ASN A 171 -3.91 -8.76 0.76
N SER A 172 -3.72 -9.95 0.18
CA SER A 172 -4.47 -10.41 -0.98
C SER A 172 -5.99 -10.33 -0.74
N PRO A 173 -6.82 -10.10 -1.78
CA PRO A 173 -8.28 -10.14 -1.69
C PRO A 173 -8.85 -11.41 -1.05
N TRP A 174 -8.15 -12.52 -1.14
CA TRP A 174 -8.58 -13.83 -0.61
C TRP A 174 -8.43 -13.99 0.90
N VAL A 175 -7.66 -13.10 1.56
CA VAL A 175 -7.48 -13.16 3.02
C VAL A 175 -8.77 -12.74 3.70
N PRO A 176 -9.34 -13.57 4.60
CA PRO A 176 -10.58 -13.24 5.32
C PRO A 176 -10.44 -11.95 6.14
N PRO A 177 -11.53 -11.17 6.30
CA PRO A 177 -11.48 -9.86 6.96
C PRO A 177 -10.78 -9.81 8.32
N PRO A 178 -10.98 -10.78 9.25
CA PRO A 178 -10.33 -10.73 10.56
C PRO A 178 -8.80 -10.76 10.51
N PHE A 179 -8.22 -11.33 9.44
CA PHE A 179 -6.78 -11.48 9.28
C PHE A 179 -6.15 -10.41 8.40
N ARG A 180 -6.94 -9.42 7.95
CA ARG A 180 -6.43 -8.32 7.12
C ARG A 180 -5.73 -7.28 7.97
N LYS A 181 -4.58 -6.82 7.46
CA LYS A 181 -3.87 -5.66 7.95
C LYS A 181 -4.00 -4.52 6.94
N ASN A 182 -4.46 -3.37 7.42
CA ASN A 182 -4.43 -2.12 6.68
C ASN A 182 -3.86 -1.03 7.57
N GLU A 183 -3.33 0.02 6.96
CA GLU A 183 -2.83 1.18 7.69
C GLU A 183 -3.32 2.46 7.03
N ILE A 184 -3.65 3.47 7.85
CA ILE A 184 -3.75 4.87 7.43
C ILE A 184 -2.39 5.50 7.68
N ILE A 185 -1.86 6.18 6.69
CA ILE A 185 -0.57 6.88 6.74
C ILE A 185 -0.84 8.36 6.47
N ILE A 186 -0.42 9.24 7.37
CA ILE A 186 -0.57 10.70 7.26
C ILE A 186 0.78 11.35 7.50
N SER A 187 1.19 12.26 6.59
CA SER A 187 2.41 13.05 6.78
C SER A 187 2.25 14.03 7.94
N ILE A 188 3.29 14.14 8.79
CA ILE A 188 3.32 14.99 9.99
C ILE A 188 4.56 15.88 9.98
N ASN A 189 4.47 17.04 10.65
CA ASN A 189 5.58 17.99 10.83
C ASN A 189 6.66 17.41 11.77
#